data_c0a53c66b80e0e960d2dac208582fa46
#
_entry.id   c0a53c66b80e0e960d2dac208582fa46
#
_cell.length_a   1.000
_cell.length_b   1.000
_cell.length_c   1.000
_cell.angle_alpha   90.00
_cell.angle_beta   90.00
_cell.angle_gamma   90.00
#
_symmetry.space_group_name_H-M   'P 1'
#
loop_
_entity.id
_entity.type
_entity.pdbx_description
1 polymer ?
#
loop_
_entity_poly.entity_id
_entity_poly.type
_entity_poly.pdbx_seq_one_letter_code
_entity_poly.pdbx_strand_id
1 'polypeptide(L)'
;MYIENKGLKKYISLWLISMFWIIAIMIIVGGLTRLTDSGLSITQWQLFSGIFPPFNEIQWYQYFDLYKKIPEYKLQNYSMTLEEFKAIFWWEFIHRLLGRLIGILYFVPLIYFTFKLGLKNILSLYLIFILICFQGFIGWYMVSSGLVDRVDVSHYRLSLHLVLAFIILSLVFWNYLSLQNIYLSFKKINKKIPIIFMLIIFLQICIGAFVSG
;
A
#
# COMPACT_ATOMS: atom_id res chain seq x y z
N MET A 1 19.51 -12.74 7.38
CA MET A 1 19.04 -14.06 6.89
C MET A 1 20.17 -14.75 6.17
N TYR A 2 20.61 -15.94 6.62
CA TYR A 2 21.67 -16.73 5.97
C TYR A 2 21.04 -17.92 5.25
N ILE A 3 21.37 -18.11 3.96
CA ILE A 3 20.81 -19.19 3.14
C ILE A 3 21.96 -19.85 2.38
N GLU A 4 22.23 -21.12 2.69
CA GLU A 4 23.27 -21.91 2.04
C GLU A 4 22.91 -22.33 0.61
N ASN A 5 21.64 -22.69 0.41
CA ASN A 5 21.16 -23.14 -0.91
C ASN A 5 21.10 -21.98 -1.90
N LYS A 6 22.02 -21.96 -2.87
CA LYS A 6 22.15 -20.91 -3.90
C LYS A 6 20.87 -20.74 -4.74
N GLY A 7 20.19 -21.85 -5.08
CA GLY A 7 18.95 -21.81 -5.85
C GLY A 7 17.83 -21.12 -5.07
N LEU A 8 17.63 -21.52 -3.81
CA LEU A 8 16.61 -20.94 -2.95
C LEU A 8 16.89 -19.46 -2.68
N LYS A 9 18.16 -19.08 -2.46
CA LYS A 9 18.60 -17.70 -2.33
C LYS A 9 18.20 -16.86 -3.54
N LYS A 10 18.40 -17.39 -4.78
CA LYS A 10 18.01 -16.72 -6.03
C LYS A 10 16.48 -16.47 -6.09
N TYR A 11 15.66 -17.47 -5.75
CA TYR A 11 14.20 -17.33 -5.77
C TYR A 11 13.68 -16.32 -4.76
N ILE A 12 14.22 -16.33 -3.53
CA ILE A 12 13.87 -15.35 -2.50
C ILE A 12 14.29 -13.94 -2.92
N SER A 13 15.49 -13.80 -3.51
CA SER A 13 15.96 -12.50 -4.02
C SER A 13 15.06 -11.95 -5.11
N LEU A 14 14.68 -12.80 -6.08
CA LEU A 14 13.77 -12.40 -7.15
C LEU A 14 12.40 -12.00 -6.61
N TRP A 15 11.85 -12.78 -5.69
CA TRP A 15 10.59 -12.47 -5.03
C TRP A 15 10.65 -11.13 -4.28
N LEU A 16 11.68 -10.90 -3.45
CA LEU A 16 11.81 -9.65 -2.68
C LEU A 16 11.95 -8.43 -3.60
N ILE A 17 12.76 -8.51 -4.67
CA ILE A 17 12.90 -7.38 -5.59
C ILE A 17 11.61 -7.15 -6.41
N SER A 18 10.89 -8.19 -6.77
CA SER A 18 9.57 -8.06 -7.40
C SER A 18 8.57 -7.39 -6.46
N MET A 19 8.53 -7.81 -5.19
CA MET A 19 7.68 -7.18 -4.17
C MET A 19 8.04 -5.71 -3.96
N PHE A 20 9.34 -5.35 -3.95
CA PHE A 20 9.77 -3.97 -3.86
C PHE A 20 9.16 -3.11 -4.97
N TRP A 21 9.23 -3.57 -6.24
CA TRP A 21 8.68 -2.81 -7.36
C TRP A 21 7.16 -2.74 -7.34
N ILE A 22 6.47 -3.83 -6.98
CA ILE A 22 5.00 -3.84 -6.86
C ILE A 22 4.54 -2.86 -5.77
N ILE A 23 5.22 -2.83 -4.61
CA ILE A 23 4.91 -1.88 -3.52
C ILE A 23 5.23 -0.44 -3.94
N ALA A 24 6.32 -0.20 -4.67
CA ALA A 24 6.64 1.12 -5.20
C ALA A 24 5.57 1.62 -6.18
N ILE A 25 5.11 0.77 -7.10
CA ILE A 25 3.98 1.07 -8.00
C ILE A 25 2.71 1.35 -7.19
N MET A 26 2.44 0.56 -6.15
CA MET A 26 1.29 0.75 -5.27
C MET A 26 1.31 2.12 -4.59
N ILE A 27 2.46 2.61 -4.14
CA ILE A 27 2.61 3.95 -3.55
C ILE A 27 2.29 5.03 -4.58
N ILE A 28 2.75 4.87 -5.83
CA ILE A 28 2.44 5.80 -6.92
C ILE A 28 0.93 5.80 -7.22
N VAL A 29 0.32 4.62 -7.36
CA VAL A 29 -1.13 4.51 -7.60
C VAL A 29 -1.93 5.11 -6.43
N GLY A 30 -1.50 4.90 -5.19
CA GLY A 30 -2.12 5.52 -4.01
C GLY A 30 -2.03 7.05 -4.04
N GLY A 31 -0.88 7.61 -4.46
CA GLY A 31 -0.73 9.04 -4.68
C GLY A 31 -1.67 9.57 -5.76
N LEU A 32 -1.81 8.86 -6.88
CA LEU A 32 -2.76 9.23 -7.95
C LEU A 32 -4.21 9.14 -7.47
N THR A 33 -4.58 8.12 -6.69
CA THR A 33 -5.91 8.00 -6.08
C THR A 33 -6.22 9.21 -5.19
N ARG A 34 -5.22 9.73 -4.46
CA ARG A 34 -5.38 10.94 -3.65
C ARG A 34 -5.49 12.20 -4.51
N LEU A 35 -4.63 12.36 -5.53
CA LEU A 35 -4.62 13.53 -6.41
C LEU A 35 -5.87 13.65 -7.30
N THR A 36 -6.60 12.56 -7.49
CA THR A 36 -7.84 12.51 -8.25
C THR A 36 -9.10 12.51 -7.38
N ASP A 37 -8.96 12.75 -6.07
CA ASP A 37 -10.02 12.73 -5.07
C ASP A 37 -10.90 11.48 -5.15
N SER A 38 -10.25 10.32 -5.38
CA SER A 38 -10.94 9.05 -5.66
C SER A 38 -11.09 8.16 -4.42
N GLY A 39 -10.55 8.56 -3.28
CA GLY A 39 -10.36 7.69 -2.10
C GLY A 39 -11.62 7.30 -1.34
N LEU A 40 -12.80 7.86 -1.66
CA LEU A 40 -14.10 7.57 -1.04
C LEU A 40 -15.16 7.12 -2.05
N SER A 41 -14.79 6.81 -3.30
CA SER A 41 -15.73 6.44 -4.37
C SER A 41 -16.38 5.08 -4.13
N ILE A 42 -15.68 4.13 -3.49
CA ILE A 42 -16.20 2.80 -3.16
C ILE A 42 -16.62 2.77 -1.69
N THR A 43 -17.90 2.97 -1.46
CA THR A 43 -18.48 3.16 -0.11
C THR A 43 -18.64 1.88 0.69
N GLN A 44 -18.63 0.71 0.03
CA GLN A 44 -18.78 -0.58 0.70
C GLN A 44 -17.44 -1.32 0.77
N TRP A 45 -17.13 -1.84 1.95
CA TRP A 45 -15.97 -2.70 2.13
C TRP A 45 -16.34 -4.15 1.85
N GLN A 46 -15.84 -4.65 0.73
CA GLN A 46 -16.05 -6.04 0.31
C GLN A 46 -14.67 -6.68 0.11
N LEU A 47 -14.23 -7.47 1.10
CA LEU A 47 -12.89 -8.05 1.08
C LEU A 47 -12.72 -9.04 -0.08
N PHE A 48 -13.69 -9.93 -0.28
CA PHE A 48 -13.63 -10.98 -1.30
C PHE A 48 -14.40 -10.64 -2.57
N SER A 49 -15.66 -10.22 -2.47
CA SER A 49 -16.50 -9.90 -3.63
C SER A 49 -16.07 -8.65 -4.38
N GLY A 50 -15.42 -7.68 -3.69
CA GLY A 50 -14.88 -6.46 -4.31
C GLY A 50 -13.63 -6.67 -5.18
N ILE A 51 -13.34 -7.89 -5.61
CA ILE A 51 -12.30 -8.22 -6.61
C ILE A 51 -12.81 -7.93 -8.03
N PHE A 52 -14.11 -7.99 -8.24
CA PHE A 52 -14.72 -7.75 -9.54
C PHE A 52 -15.29 -6.34 -9.62
N PRO A 53 -15.03 -5.62 -10.74
CA PRO A 53 -15.66 -4.34 -10.99
C PRO A 53 -17.13 -4.53 -11.41
N PRO A 54 -17.95 -3.48 -11.45
CA PRO A 54 -19.29 -3.55 -12.02
C PRO A 54 -19.25 -3.98 -13.49
N PHE A 55 -20.04 -4.98 -13.87
CA PHE A 55 -20.06 -5.56 -15.22
C PHE A 55 -21.12 -4.98 -16.16
N ASN A 56 -22.14 -4.34 -15.59
CA ASN A 56 -23.27 -3.82 -16.36
C ASN A 56 -23.73 -2.46 -15.82
N GLU A 57 -24.55 -1.76 -16.60
CA GLU A 57 -25.06 -0.43 -16.24
C GLU A 57 -25.84 -0.41 -14.93
N ILE A 58 -26.63 -1.45 -14.66
CA ILE A 58 -27.43 -1.54 -13.43
C ILE A 58 -26.50 -1.51 -12.21
N GLN A 59 -25.41 -2.28 -12.23
CA GLN A 59 -24.42 -2.29 -11.14
C GLN A 59 -23.69 -0.94 -11.03
N TRP A 60 -23.36 -0.28 -12.15
CA TRP A 60 -22.76 1.05 -12.13
C TRP A 60 -23.66 2.08 -11.46
N TYR A 61 -24.98 2.08 -11.79
CA TYR A 61 -25.94 2.95 -11.12
C TYR A 61 -26.07 2.62 -9.63
N GLN A 62 -26.04 1.35 -9.23
CA GLN A 62 -26.08 0.95 -7.81
C GLN A 62 -24.89 1.51 -7.03
N TYR A 63 -23.65 1.40 -7.55
CA TYR A 63 -22.48 1.98 -6.92
C TYR A 63 -22.54 3.51 -6.86
N PHE A 64 -23.00 4.13 -7.93
CA PHE A 64 -23.15 5.58 -7.98
C PHE A 64 -24.22 6.09 -7.01
N ASP A 65 -25.35 5.40 -6.88
CA ASP A 65 -26.39 5.76 -5.92
C ASP A 65 -25.95 5.57 -4.46
N LEU A 66 -25.04 4.65 -4.18
CA LEU A 66 -24.39 4.55 -2.88
C LEU A 66 -23.44 5.73 -2.63
N TYR A 67 -22.65 6.11 -3.63
CA TYR A 67 -21.75 7.26 -3.56
C TYR A 67 -22.51 8.57 -3.35
N LYS A 68 -23.68 8.77 -3.99
CA LYS A 68 -24.53 9.95 -3.79
C LYS A 68 -24.99 10.16 -2.35
N LYS A 69 -24.89 9.15 -1.49
CA LYS A 69 -25.36 9.24 -0.08
C LYS A 69 -24.32 9.83 0.85
N ILE A 70 -23.04 9.80 0.49
CA ILE A 70 -21.93 10.26 1.35
C ILE A 70 -21.77 11.80 1.31
N PRO A 71 -21.11 12.38 2.34
CA PRO A 71 -20.88 13.82 2.41
C PRO A 71 -20.09 14.40 1.25
N GLU A 72 -19.08 13.69 0.74
CA GLU A 72 -18.25 14.12 -0.40
C GLU A 72 -19.11 14.44 -1.63
N TYR A 73 -20.01 13.53 -2.02
CA TYR A 73 -20.91 13.80 -3.15
C TYR A 73 -21.82 14.99 -2.87
N LYS A 74 -22.44 15.03 -1.69
CA LYS A 74 -23.45 16.05 -1.38
C LYS A 74 -22.90 17.48 -1.28
N LEU A 75 -21.64 17.61 -0.88
CA LEU A 75 -21.02 18.90 -0.60
C LEU A 75 -20.02 19.36 -1.68
N GLN A 76 -19.37 18.43 -2.36
CA GLN A 76 -18.35 18.75 -3.36
C GLN A 76 -18.75 18.29 -4.77
N ASN A 77 -19.26 17.07 -4.93
CA ASN A 77 -19.44 16.41 -6.22
C ASN A 77 -20.92 16.29 -6.63
N TYR A 78 -21.80 17.17 -6.13
CA TYR A 78 -23.26 17.11 -6.32
C TYR A 78 -23.72 17.14 -7.79
N SER A 79 -22.90 17.65 -8.70
CA SER A 79 -23.18 17.69 -10.15
C SER A 79 -22.47 16.60 -10.95
N MET A 80 -21.73 15.69 -10.27
CA MET A 80 -20.95 14.64 -10.91
C MET A 80 -21.83 13.71 -11.73
N THR A 81 -21.44 13.44 -12.95
CA THR A 81 -22.07 12.48 -13.86
C THR A 81 -21.63 11.05 -13.58
N LEU A 82 -22.33 10.05 -14.10
CA LEU A 82 -21.93 8.64 -13.99
C LEU A 82 -20.56 8.40 -14.63
N GLU A 83 -20.21 9.06 -15.72
CA GLU A 83 -18.92 8.86 -16.39
C GLU A 83 -17.76 9.42 -15.56
N GLU A 84 -17.93 10.56 -14.93
CA GLU A 84 -16.95 11.11 -13.98
C GLU A 84 -16.79 10.22 -12.76
N PHE A 85 -17.91 9.68 -12.22
CA PHE A 85 -17.87 8.71 -11.14
C PHE A 85 -17.09 7.44 -11.52
N LYS A 86 -17.28 6.90 -12.73
CA LYS A 86 -16.50 5.75 -13.21
C LYS A 86 -15.00 6.03 -13.17
N ALA A 87 -14.55 7.23 -13.52
CA ALA A 87 -13.14 7.59 -13.50
C ALA A 87 -12.55 7.51 -12.09
N ILE A 88 -13.20 8.10 -11.09
CA ILE A 88 -12.73 8.03 -9.69
C ILE A 88 -12.86 6.62 -9.11
N PHE A 89 -13.91 5.88 -9.48
CA PHE A 89 -14.09 4.49 -9.08
C PHE A 89 -12.93 3.62 -9.53
N TRP A 90 -12.46 3.75 -10.78
CA TRP A 90 -11.38 2.94 -11.31
C TRP A 90 -10.05 3.18 -10.60
N TRP A 91 -9.71 4.42 -10.22
CA TRP A 91 -8.52 4.71 -9.44
C TRP A 91 -8.54 4.00 -8.08
N GLU A 92 -9.64 4.10 -7.35
CA GLU A 92 -9.77 3.44 -6.06
C GLU A 92 -9.83 1.91 -6.20
N PHE A 93 -10.54 1.39 -7.21
CA PHE A 93 -10.63 -0.04 -7.48
C PHE A 93 -9.26 -0.66 -7.76
N ILE A 94 -8.47 -0.06 -8.65
CA ILE A 94 -7.12 -0.52 -8.98
C ILE A 94 -6.23 -0.49 -7.74
N HIS A 95 -6.28 0.58 -6.95
CA HIS A 95 -5.55 0.69 -5.70
C HIS A 95 -5.90 -0.45 -4.73
N ARG A 96 -7.19 -0.68 -4.49
CA ARG A 96 -7.67 -1.78 -3.63
C ARG A 96 -7.31 -3.17 -4.17
N LEU A 97 -7.36 -3.37 -5.48
CA LEU A 97 -6.99 -4.64 -6.13
C LEU A 97 -5.51 -4.92 -5.96
N LEU A 98 -4.65 -3.95 -6.23
CA LEU A 98 -3.20 -4.06 -6.00
C LEU A 98 -2.86 -4.38 -4.55
N GLY A 99 -3.56 -3.76 -3.58
CA GLY A 99 -3.38 -4.07 -2.16
C GLY A 99 -3.66 -5.54 -1.83
N ARG A 100 -4.74 -6.11 -2.38
CA ARG A 100 -5.07 -7.54 -2.23
C ARG A 100 -4.00 -8.43 -2.88
N LEU A 101 -3.56 -8.07 -4.10
CA LEU A 101 -2.52 -8.81 -4.81
C LEU A 101 -1.20 -8.81 -4.04
N ILE A 102 -0.78 -7.68 -3.47
CA ILE A 102 0.42 -7.61 -2.62
C ILE A 102 0.33 -8.60 -1.47
N GLY A 103 -0.81 -8.65 -0.77
CA GLY A 103 -1.03 -9.59 0.32
C GLY A 103 -0.84 -11.05 -0.12
N ILE A 104 -1.46 -11.46 -1.22
CA ILE A 104 -1.39 -12.83 -1.75
C ILE A 104 0.01 -13.14 -2.26
N LEU A 105 0.59 -12.26 -3.08
CA LEU A 105 1.93 -12.44 -3.68
C LEU A 105 3.04 -12.42 -2.62
N TYR A 106 2.79 -11.82 -1.46
CA TYR A 106 3.71 -11.91 -0.33
C TYR A 106 3.48 -13.20 0.47
N PHE A 107 2.24 -13.51 0.82
CA PHE A 107 1.89 -14.62 1.71
C PHE A 107 2.20 -15.99 1.14
N VAL A 108 1.84 -16.25 -0.12
CA VAL A 108 2.00 -17.59 -0.73
C VAL A 108 3.48 -18.02 -0.80
N PRO A 109 4.42 -17.20 -1.31
CA PRO A 109 5.83 -17.56 -1.26
C PRO A 109 6.40 -17.61 0.16
N LEU A 110 5.93 -16.75 1.07
CA LEU A 110 6.36 -16.78 2.47
C LEU A 110 6.11 -18.15 3.10
N ILE A 111 4.91 -18.71 2.91
CA ILE A 111 4.56 -20.06 3.40
C ILE A 111 5.47 -21.11 2.78
N TYR A 112 5.67 -21.07 1.46
CA TYR A 112 6.57 -22.00 0.77
C TYR A 112 8.00 -21.95 1.35
N PHE A 113 8.55 -20.75 1.56
CA PHE A 113 9.89 -20.58 2.12
C PHE A 113 9.96 -20.98 3.60
N THR A 114 8.86 -20.89 4.34
CA THR A 114 8.79 -21.39 5.73
C THR A 114 9.03 -22.89 5.80
N PHE A 115 8.39 -23.66 4.91
CA PHE A 115 8.61 -25.11 4.86
C PHE A 115 10.04 -25.48 4.45
N LYS A 116 10.73 -24.65 3.65
CA LYS A 116 12.08 -24.91 3.17
C LYS A 116 13.19 -24.48 4.14
N LEU A 117 12.99 -23.40 4.89
CA LEU A 117 14.03 -22.76 5.71
C LEU A 117 13.77 -22.88 7.21
N GLY A 118 12.53 -23.16 7.61
CA GLY A 118 12.08 -23.07 8.99
C GLY A 118 11.80 -21.63 9.43
N LEU A 119 10.81 -21.48 10.30
CA LEU A 119 10.29 -20.19 10.76
C LEU A 119 11.38 -19.27 11.34
N LYS A 120 12.28 -19.82 12.17
CA LYS A 120 13.31 -19.03 12.88
C LYS A 120 14.23 -18.27 11.94
N ASN A 121 14.48 -18.79 10.74
CA ASN A 121 15.42 -18.21 9.78
C ASN A 121 14.82 -17.06 8.96
N ILE A 122 13.48 -16.90 8.96
CA ILE A 122 12.75 -15.93 8.15
C ILE A 122 11.80 -15.04 8.95
N LEU A 123 12.04 -14.87 10.25
CA LEU A 123 11.21 -14.03 11.12
C LEU A 123 11.08 -12.59 10.62
N SER A 124 12.15 -12.03 10.01
CA SER A 124 12.10 -10.69 9.41
C SER A 124 11.08 -10.57 8.28
N LEU A 125 10.86 -11.65 7.53
CA LEU A 125 9.85 -11.70 6.46
C LEU A 125 8.43 -11.78 7.03
N TYR A 126 8.25 -12.48 8.14
CA TYR A 126 6.97 -12.50 8.88
C TYR A 126 6.62 -11.14 9.47
N LEU A 127 7.61 -10.41 10.01
CA LEU A 127 7.40 -9.02 10.44
C LEU A 127 6.86 -8.15 9.30
N ILE A 128 7.46 -8.24 8.12
CA ILE A 128 6.99 -7.50 6.94
C ILE A 128 5.54 -7.91 6.58
N PHE A 129 5.21 -9.20 6.63
CA PHE A 129 3.85 -9.66 6.36
C PHE A 129 2.83 -9.09 7.35
N ILE A 130 3.16 -9.06 8.63
CA ILE A 130 2.32 -8.44 9.67
C ILE A 130 2.11 -6.95 9.37
N LEU A 131 3.17 -6.24 8.97
CA LEU A 131 3.07 -4.82 8.59
C LEU A 131 2.21 -4.63 7.32
N ILE A 132 2.28 -5.53 6.34
CA ILE A 132 1.40 -5.52 5.14
C ILE A 132 -0.07 -5.69 5.56
N CYS A 133 -0.37 -6.63 6.47
CA CYS A 133 -1.72 -6.80 6.99
C CYS A 133 -2.20 -5.55 7.75
N PHE A 134 -1.33 -4.97 8.56
CA PHE A 134 -1.61 -3.74 9.30
C PHE A 134 -1.81 -2.53 8.37
N GLN A 135 -1.05 -2.45 7.28
CA GLN A 135 -1.24 -1.46 6.21
C GLN A 135 -2.65 -1.54 5.60
N GLY A 136 -3.12 -2.75 5.31
CA GLY A 136 -4.48 -2.99 4.83
C GLY A 136 -5.55 -2.56 5.84
N PHE A 137 -5.32 -2.84 7.13
CA PHE A 137 -6.22 -2.40 8.21
C PHE A 137 -6.28 -0.87 8.33
N ILE A 138 -5.13 -0.18 8.29
CA ILE A 138 -5.09 1.31 8.33
C ILE A 138 -5.81 1.89 7.11
N GLY A 139 -5.60 1.31 5.91
CA GLY A 139 -6.30 1.76 4.70
C GLY A 139 -7.81 1.60 4.82
N TRP A 140 -8.29 0.47 5.31
CA TRP A 140 -9.70 0.27 5.60
C TRP A 140 -10.24 1.28 6.63
N TYR A 141 -9.53 1.48 7.73
CA TYR A 141 -9.94 2.41 8.78
C TYR A 141 -9.98 3.85 8.28
N MET A 142 -9.02 4.23 7.43
CA MET A 142 -8.97 5.56 6.82
C MET A 142 -10.22 5.84 5.98
N VAL A 143 -10.59 4.91 5.09
CA VAL A 143 -11.77 5.05 4.22
C VAL A 143 -13.06 4.98 5.03
N SER A 144 -13.24 3.94 5.86
CA SER A 144 -14.49 3.75 6.62
C SER A 144 -14.84 4.95 7.51
N SER A 145 -13.83 5.59 8.06
CA SER A 145 -14.00 6.79 8.88
C SER A 145 -14.17 8.09 8.08
N GLY A 146 -13.73 8.11 6.81
CA GLY A 146 -13.97 9.24 5.90
C GLY A 146 -15.39 9.28 5.37
N LEU A 147 -16.02 8.13 5.22
CA LEU A 147 -17.38 8.00 4.66
C LEU A 147 -18.50 8.56 5.55
N VAL A 148 -18.27 8.78 6.84
CA VAL A 148 -19.34 9.13 7.82
C VAL A 148 -19.62 10.63 7.82
N ASP A 149 -18.60 11.45 8.14
CA ASP A 149 -18.80 12.88 8.41
C ASP A 149 -17.82 13.79 7.65
N ARG A 150 -17.05 13.24 6.69
CA ARG A 150 -15.98 13.99 6.01
C ARG A 150 -16.19 14.00 4.51
N VAL A 151 -15.63 15.03 3.90
CA VAL A 151 -15.56 15.14 2.42
C VAL A 151 -14.26 14.55 1.87
N ASP A 152 -13.28 14.33 2.76
CA ASP A 152 -11.95 13.81 2.46
C ASP A 152 -11.48 12.80 3.52
N VAL A 153 -10.48 12.01 3.18
CA VAL A 153 -9.78 11.17 4.16
C VAL A 153 -8.97 12.04 5.14
N SER A 154 -8.84 11.58 6.39
CA SER A 154 -8.07 12.32 7.38
C SER A 154 -6.59 12.39 7.00
N HIS A 155 -6.01 13.60 6.96
CA HIS A 155 -4.57 13.82 6.72
C HIS A 155 -3.67 13.10 7.73
N TYR A 156 -4.08 12.94 8.99
CA TYR A 156 -3.35 12.13 10.00
C TYR A 156 -3.28 10.65 9.59
N ARG A 157 -4.41 10.07 9.17
CA ARG A 157 -4.50 8.67 8.77
C ARG A 157 -3.80 8.42 7.44
N LEU A 158 -3.90 9.37 6.51
CA LEU A 158 -3.19 9.36 5.24
C LEU A 158 -1.67 9.38 5.48
N SER A 159 -1.18 10.28 6.34
CA SER A 159 0.23 10.36 6.70
C SER A 159 0.73 9.05 7.33
N LEU A 160 -0.02 8.49 8.27
CA LEU A 160 0.32 7.20 8.88
C LEU A 160 0.37 6.06 7.85
N HIS A 161 -0.61 6.00 6.96
CA HIS A 161 -0.70 5.00 5.90
C HIS A 161 0.50 5.11 4.94
N LEU A 162 0.83 6.32 4.49
CA LEU A 162 1.96 6.55 3.59
C LEU A 162 3.31 6.24 4.24
N VAL A 163 3.52 6.69 5.49
CA VAL A 163 4.74 6.41 6.26
C VAL A 163 4.95 4.91 6.43
N LEU A 164 3.90 4.17 6.80
CA LEU A 164 3.98 2.72 6.94
C LEU A 164 4.30 2.02 5.61
N ALA A 165 3.74 2.50 4.49
CA ALA A 165 4.05 1.98 3.16
C ALA A 165 5.55 2.12 2.83
N PHE A 166 6.17 3.27 3.13
CA PHE A 166 7.60 3.47 2.95
C PHE A 166 8.47 2.64 3.92
N ILE A 167 8.00 2.42 5.15
CA ILE A 167 8.67 1.48 6.08
C ILE A 167 8.68 0.07 5.50
N ILE A 168 7.54 -0.43 5.02
CA ILE A 168 7.42 -1.75 4.40
C ILE A 168 8.35 -1.85 3.18
N LEU A 169 8.31 -0.86 2.28
CA LEU A 169 9.18 -0.79 1.11
C LEU A 169 10.66 -0.88 1.50
N SER A 170 11.08 -0.10 2.50
CA SER A 170 12.46 -0.07 3.00
C SER A 170 12.87 -1.41 3.62
N LEU A 171 11.99 -2.07 4.38
CA LEU A 171 12.26 -3.36 4.99
C LEU A 171 12.37 -4.48 3.96
N VAL A 172 11.53 -4.47 2.92
CA VAL A 172 11.63 -5.42 1.79
C VAL A 172 12.98 -5.25 1.09
N PHE A 173 13.35 -4.01 0.77
CA PHE A 173 14.62 -3.72 0.11
C PHE A 173 15.83 -4.05 0.99
N TRP A 174 15.77 -3.76 2.28
CA TRP A 174 16.79 -4.13 3.23
C TRP A 174 17.03 -5.64 3.31
N ASN A 175 15.95 -6.44 3.36
CA ASN A 175 16.07 -7.90 3.35
C ASN A 175 16.68 -8.41 2.03
N TYR A 176 16.32 -7.81 0.88
CA TYR A 176 16.94 -8.10 -0.40
C TYR A 176 18.45 -7.82 -0.38
N LEU A 177 18.89 -6.62 0.03
CA LEU A 177 20.31 -6.25 0.10
C LEU A 177 21.08 -7.16 1.06
N SER A 178 20.53 -7.45 2.22
CA SER A 178 21.14 -8.35 3.22
C SER A 178 21.32 -9.75 2.65
N LEU A 179 20.38 -10.24 1.85
CA LEU A 179 20.48 -11.54 1.20
C LEU A 179 21.58 -11.56 0.14
N GLN A 180 21.78 -10.47 -0.59
CA GLN A 180 22.82 -10.33 -1.59
C GLN A 180 24.22 -10.13 -1.00
N ASN A 181 24.35 -10.00 0.34
CA ASN A 181 25.58 -9.64 1.03
C ASN A 181 26.18 -8.30 0.52
N ILE A 182 25.32 -7.39 0.07
CA ILE A 182 25.72 -6.04 -0.32
C ILE A 182 25.89 -5.23 0.96
N TYR A 183 27.11 -5.19 1.48
CA TYR A 183 27.47 -4.32 2.60
C TYR A 183 28.10 -3.06 2.05
N LEU A 184 27.37 -1.94 2.13
CA LEU A 184 27.96 -0.64 1.82
C LEU A 184 28.97 -0.29 2.90
N SER A 185 30.27 -0.32 2.56
CA SER A 185 31.34 0.06 3.47
C SER A 185 31.47 1.58 3.52
N PHE A 186 30.88 2.20 4.52
CA PHE A 186 30.99 3.64 4.78
C PHE A 186 32.24 4.00 5.61
N LYS A 187 33.35 3.31 5.40
CA LYS A 187 34.57 3.53 6.20
C LYS A 187 35.09 5.00 6.26
N LYS A 188 34.68 5.84 5.31
CA LYS A 188 35.06 7.26 5.22
C LYS A 188 33.92 8.26 5.48
N ILE A 189 32.69 7.81 5.64
CA ILE A 189 31.56 8.72 5.82
C ILE A 189 31.15 8.71 7.29
N ASN A 190 30.98 9.89 7.87
CA ASN A 190 30.41 10.02 9.20
C ASN A 190 28.98 9.41 9.20
N LYS A 191 28.79 8.35 9.99
CA LYS A 191 27.49 7.61 10.07
C LYS A 191 26.30 8.49 10.41
N LYS A 192 26.51 9.66 11.03
CA LYS A 192 25.45 10.62 11.35
C LYS A 192 24.82 11.24 10.09
N ILE A 193 25.62 11.46 9.03
CA ILE A 193 25.13 12.11 7.80
C ILE A 193 24.02 11.32 7.13
N PRO A 194 24.17 10.01 6.79
CA PRO A 194 23.08 9.24 6.19
C PRO A 194 21.87 9.09 7.12
N ILE A 195 22.06 9.03 8.44
CA ILE A 195 20.95 8.98 9.40
C ILE A 195 20.14 10.29 9.36
N ILE A 196 20.83 11.44 9.41
CA ILE A 196 20.16 12.75 9.31
C ILE A 196 19.42 12.88 7.99
N PHE A 197 20.04 12.47 6.88
CA PHE A 197 19.42 12.50 5.56
C PHE A 197 18.16 11.61 5.49
N MET A 198 18.20 10.40 6.04
CA MET A 198 17.02 9.54 6.16
C MET A 198 15.92 10.19 6.99
N LEU A 199 16.25 10.82 8.12
CA LEU A 199 15.28 11.51 8.96
C LEU A 199 14.62 12.69 8.23
N ILE A 200 15.39 13.45 7.44
CA ILE A 200 14.84 14.56 6.63
C ILE A 200 13.89 14.03 5.57
N ILE A 201 14.25 12.95 4.85
CA ILE A 201 13.35 12.31 3.87
C ILE A 201 12.06 11.85 4.55
N PHE A 202 12.17 11.19 5.69
CA PHE A 202 11.01 10.70 6.45
C PHE A 202 10.09 11.84 6.89
N LEU A 203 10.67 12.93 7.38
CA LEU A 203 9.95 14.15 7.74
C LEU A 203 9.25 14.76 6.52
N GLN A 204 9.94 14.81 5.38
CA GLN A 204 9.36 15.30 4.12
C GLN A 204 8.15 14.47 3.67
N ILE A 205 8.21 13.13 3.80
CA ILE A 205 7.08 12.25 3.49
C ILE A 205 5.89 12.55 4.40
N CYS A 206 6.15 12.70 5.71
CA CYS A 206 5.10 13.04 6.69
C CYS A 206 4.43 14.38 6.37
N ILE A 207 5.22 15.42 6.15
CA ILE A 207 4.72 16.77 5.83
C ILE A 207 3.96 16.76 4.50
N GLY A 208 4.50 16.09 3.48
CA GLY A 208 3.85 15.98 2.17
C GLY A 208 2.46 15.33 2.27
N ALA A 209 2.34 14.25 3.05
CA ALA A 209 1.06 13.60 3.29
C ALA A 209 0.08 14.48 4.10
N PHE A 210 0.59 15.30 5.02
CA PHE A 210 -0.22 16.26 5.77
C PHE A 210 -0.78 17.40 4.90
N VAL A 211 0.01 17.87 3.95
CA VAL A 211 -0.38 18.97 3.04
C VAL A 211 -1.36 18.48 1.96
N SER A 212 -1.25 17.20 1.59
CA SER A 212 -2.11 16.60 0.56
C SER A 212 -3.46 16.09 1.09
N GLY A 213 -3.63 16.02 2.42
CA GLY A 213 -4.82 15.43 3.06
C GLY A 213 -5.90 16.39 3.48
#